data_4afec296403e1285207a6ff3ae6cc809
#
_entry.id   4afec296403e1285207a6ff3ae6cc809
#
_cell.length_a   1.000
_cell.length_b   1.000
_cell.length_c   1.000
_cell.angle_alpha   90.00
_cell.angle_beta   90.00
_cell.angle_gamma   90.00
#
_symmetry.space_group_name_H-M   'P 1'
#
loop_
_entity.id
_entity.type
_entity.pdbx_description
1 polymer ?
#
loop_
_entity_poly.entity_id
_entity_poly.type
_entity_poly.pdbx_seq_one_letter_code
_entity_poly.pdbx_strand_id
1 'polypeptide(L)'
;MITIRPATEQDFPLIRRLADEVFPATYTPLLPEGQVEYMMEMMYSAEALQEQLQRGHRFFLGYVGGEPAGYLSIEQQGDSLFHLHKLYVLPRFQRSGLGRALFKEAVREVRRRGVLPARIELNVNRENRALGFYERIGMRRDRVVDIKIGEGFELNDYIMAYDID
;
A
#
# COMPACT_ATOMS: atom_id res chain seq x y z
N MET A 1 -3.05 -4.56 -21.30
CA MET A 1 -4.35 -4.38 -20.62
C MET A 1 -4.16 -4.52 -19.12
N ILE A 2 -4.74 -3.61 -18.37
CA ILE A 2 -4.68 -3.62 -16.91
C ILE A 2 -5.99 -4.16 -16.36
N THR A 3 -5.91 -5.12 -15.45
CA THR A 3 -7.08 -5.63 -14.73
C THR A 3 -6.79 -5.64 -13.24
N ILE A 4 -7.84 -5.41 -12.43
CA ILE A 4 -7.74 -5.39 -10.97
C ILE A 4 -8.90 -6.23 -10.44
N ARG A 5 -8.60 -7.09 -9.47
CA ARG A 5 -9.65 -7.88 -8.82
C ARG A 5 -9.46 -7.90 -7.30
N PRO A 6 -10.56 -8.07 -6.54
CA PRO A 6 -10.44 -8.32 -5.12
C PRO A 6 -9.62 -9.60 -4.87
N ALA A 7 -8.83 -9.58 -3.82
CA ALA A 7 -8.03 -10.74 -3.41
C ALA A 7 -8.66 -11.37 -2.16
N THR A 8 -8.48 -12.67 -2.02
CA THR A 8 -8.90 -13.43 -0.85
C THR A 8 -7.68 -13.98 -0.12
N GLU A 9 -7.88 -14.66 1.00
CA GLU A 9 -6.77 -15.27 1.72
C GLU A 9 -6.02 -16.31 0.87
N GLN A 10 -6.68 -16.89 -0.13
CA GLN A 10 -6.04 -17.82 -1.05
C GLN A 10 -4.99 -17.15 -1.93
N ASP A 11 -5.06 -15.84 -2.07
CA ASP A 11 -4.10 -15.04 -2.84
C ASP A 11 -2.90 -14.57 -2.01
N PHE A 12 -2.89 -14.81 -0.71
CA PHE A 12 -1.80 -14.32 0.15
C PHE A 12 -0.42 -14.85 -0.25
N PRO A 13 -0.26 -16.13 -0.66
CA PRO A 13 1.04 -16.57 -1.16
C PRO A 13 1.51 -15.76 -2.37
N LEU A 14 0.60 -15.38 -3.26
CA LEU A 14 0.94 -14.54 -4.42
C LEU A 14 1.33 -13.13 -3.97
N ILE A 15 0.58 -12.53 -3.05
CA ILE A 15 0.89 -11.20 -2.51
C ILE A 15 2.28 -11.21 -1.86
N ARG A 16 2.60 -12.24 -1.07
CA ARG A 16 3.91 -12.37 -0.45
C ARG A 16 5.02 -12.50 -1.49
N ARG A 17 4.78 -13.24 -2.56
CA ARG A 17 5.77 -13.39 -3.63
C ARG A 17 6.02 -12.07 -4.34
N LEU A 18 4.97 -11.28 -4.60
CA LEU A 18 5.11 -9.95 -5.18
C LEU A 18 5.85 -9.01 -4.23
N ALA A 19 5.53 -9.07 -2.93
CA ALA A 19 6.19 -8.26 -1.92
C ALA A 19 7.68 -8.61 -1.79
N ASP A 20 8.04 -9.90 -1.89
CA ASP A 20 9.44 -10.34 -1.86
C ASP A 20 10.27 -9.70 -2.97
N GLU A 21 9.64 -9.39 -4.08
CA GLU A 21 10.33 -8.72 -5.19
C GLU A 21 10.32 -7.21 -5.03
N VAL A 22 9.17 -6.62 -4.72
CA VAL A 22 9.01 -5.16 -4.72
C VAL A 22 9.59 -4.48 -3.49
N PHE A 23 9.46 -5.11 -2.32
CA PHE A 23 9.79 -4.44 -1.06
C PHE A 23 11.30 -4.25 -0.89
N PRO A 24 12.14 -5.28 -1.07
CA PRO A 24 13.59 -5.06 -1.02
C PRO A 24 14.08 -4.11 -2.10
N ALA A 25 13.55 -4.18 -3.31
CA ALA A 25 13.94 -3.29 -4.40
C ALA A 25 13.65 -1.82 -4.05
N THR A 26 12.56 -1.57 -3.34
CA THR A 26 12.17 -0.21 -2.95
C THR A 26 12.95 0.29 -1.74
N TYR A 27 13.10 -0.54 -0.71
CA TYR A 27 13.51 -0.09 0.62
C TYR A 27 14.93 -0.42 1.01
N THR A 28 15.59 -1.41 0.41
CA THR A 28 16.98 -1.72 0.77
C THR A 28 17.91 -0.51 0.65
N PRO A 29 17.77 0.33 -0.40
CA PRO A 29 18.62 1.53 -0.50
C PRO A 29 18.31 2.60 0.55
N LEU A 30 17.14 2.54 1.21
CA LEU A 30 16.64 3.62 2.06
C LEU A 30 16.74 3.32 3.55
N LEU A 31 16.79 2.04 3.94
CA LEU A 31 16.63 1.62 5.31
C LEU A 31 17.89 0.96 5.85
N PRO A 32 18.11 1.00 7.19
CA PRO A 32 19.23 0.31 7.81
C PRO A 32 19.19 -1.20 7.56
N GLU A 33 20.37 -1.82 7.67
CA GLU A 33 20.50 -3.26 7.55
C GLU A 33 19.56 -3.98 8.52
N GLY A 34 18.86 -4.98 8.03
CA GLY A 34 17.93 -5.80 8.81
C GLY A 34 16.52 -5.25 8.90
N GLN A 35 16.32 -3.96 8.60
CA GLN A 35 14.97 -3.38 8.72
C GLN A 35 14.01 -3.89 7.66
N VAL A 36 14.48 -4.12 6.43
CA VAL A 36 13.62 -4.65 5.35
C VAL A 36 13.08 -6.02 5.74
N GLU A 37 13.94 -6.91 6.22
CA GLU A 37 13.54 -8.26 6.63
C GLU A 37 12.57 -8.20 7.81
N TYR A 38 12.83 -7.32 8.76
CA TYR A 38 11.96 -7.12 9.91
C TYR A 38 10.56 -6.66 9.47
N MET A 39 10.49 -5.69 8.57
CA MET A 39 9.22 -5.18 8.07
C MET A 39 8.49 -6.21 7.21
N MET A 40 9.22 -6.98 6.41
CA MET A 40 8.61 -8.05 5.62
C MET A 40 7.91 -9.06 6.51
N GLU A 41 8.54 -9.47 7.60
CA GLU A 41 7.92 -10.41 8.54
C GLU A 41 6.72 -9.76 9.23
N MET A 42 6.88 -8.53 9.68
CA MET A 42 5.83 -7.80 10.40
C MET A 42 4.60 -7.55 9.53
N MET A 43 4.77 -7.29 8.24
CA MET A 43 3.69 -6.86 7.34
C MET A 43 3.14 -7.96 6.45
N TYR A 44 3.96 -8.97 6.13
CA TYR A 44 3.64 -9.94 5.08
C TYR A 44 3.74 -11.40 5.51
N SER A 45 4.04 -11.70 6.77
CA SER A 45 3.95 -13.11 7.21
C SER A 45 2.52 -13.61 7.01
N ALA A 46 2.35 -14.93 6.89
CA ALA A 46 1.02 -15.51 6.73
C ALA A 46 0.10 -15.08 7.87
N GLU A 47 0.63 -15.05 9.09
CA GLU A 47 -0.12 -14.63 10.27
C GLU A 47 -0.49 -13.14 10.22
N ALA A 48 0.45 -12.30 9.79
CA ALA A 48 0.22 -10.86 9.68
C ALA A 48 -0.89 -10.55 8.67
N LEU A 49 -0.83 -11.18 7.48
CA LEU A 49 -1.86 -10.98 6.46
C LEU A 49 -3.22 -11.45 6.92
N GLN A 50 -3.28 -12.59 7.60
CA GLN A 50 -4.53 -13.12 8.12
C GLN A 50 -5.12 -12.17 9.18
N GLU A 51 -4.29 -11.67 10.07
CA GLU A 51 -4.71 -10.71 11.09
C GLU A 51 -5.23 -9.41 10.46
N GLN A 52 -4.55 -8.91 9.43
CA GLN A 52 -5.00 -7.72 8.70
C GLN A 52 -6.37 -7.95 8.08
N LEU A 53 -6.58 -9.09 7.45
CA LEU A 53 -7.88 -9.44 6.87
C LEU A 53 -8.98 -9.46 7.94
N GLN A 54 -8.70 -10.05 9.09
CA GLN A 54 -9.65 -10.11 10.21
C GLN A 54 -9.97 -8.73 10.75
N ARG A 55 -9.03 -7.79 10.70
CA ARG A 55 -9.26 -6.41 11.13
C ARG A 55 -9.99 -5.56 10.10
N GLY A 56 -10.28 -6.12 8.93
CA GLY A 56 -11.06 -5.43 7.92
C GLY A 56 -10.28 -4.85 6.76
N HIS A 57 -8.99 -5.19 6.63
CA HIS A 57 -8.24 -4.79 5.43
C HIS A 57 -8.82 -5.48 4.20
N ARG A 58 -9.01 -4.70 3.13
CA ARG A 58 -9.41 -5.21 1.83
C ARG A 58 -8.18 -5.21 0.92
N PHE A 59 -7.96 -6.34 0.26
CA PHE A 59 -6.82 -6.53 -0.63
C PHE A 59 -7.28 -6.62 -2.07
N PHE A 60 -6.49 -6.06 -2.98
CA PHE A 60 -6.74 -6.14 -4.42
C PHE A 60 -5.44 -6.50 -5.12
N LEU A 61 -5.56 -7.31 -6.17
CA LEU A 61 -4.43 -7.67 -7.05
C LEU A 61 -4.58 -6.97 -8.39
N GLY A 62 -3.46 -6.47 -8.90
CA GLY A 62 -3.39 -5.84 -10.20
C GLY A 62 -2.58 -6.67 -11.18
N TYR A 63 -3.05 -6.72 -12.43
CA TYR A 63 -2.45 -7.49 -13.50
C TYR A 63 -2.17 -6.60 -14.69
N VAL A 64 -1.06 -6.88 -15.38
CA VAL A 64 -0.75 -6.23 -16.67
C VAL A 64 -0.55 -7.35 -17.69
N GLY A 65 -1.37 -7.37 -18.75
CA GLY A 65 -1.29 -8.40 -19.76
C GLY A 65 -1.48 -9.81 -19.21
N GLY A 66 -2.26 -9.96 -18.15
CA GLY A 66 -2.50 -11.26 -17.51
C GLY A 66 -1.46 -11.67 -16.48
N GLU A 67 -0.38 -10.90 -16.31
CA GLU A 67 0.63 -11.20 -15.29
C GLU A 67 0.36 -10.45 -14.00
N PRO A 68 0.48 -11.10 -12.83
CA PRO A 68 0.42 -10.38 -11.54
C PRO A 68 1.52 -9.33 -11.48
N ALA A 69 1.15 -8.09 -11.20
CA ALA A 69 2.07 -6.96 -11.33
C ALA A 69 2.05 -6.01 -10.14
N GLY A 70 1.06 -6.09 -9.26
CA GLY A 70 0.98 -5.21 -8.11
C GLY A 70 -0.21 -5.55 -7.22
N TYR A 71 -0.32 -4.81 -6.12
CA TYR A 71 -1.37 -5.06 -5.14
C TYR A 71 -1.62 -3.82 -4.29
N LEU A 72 -2.78 -3.79 -3.66
CA LEU A 72 -3.08 -2.78 -2.65
C LEU A 72 -3.82 -3.39 -1.47
N SER A 73 -3.74 -2.73 -0.32
CA SER A 73 -4.64 -3.01 0.79
C SER A 73 -5.11 -1.71 1.42
N ILE A 74 -6.37 -1.67 1.79
CA ILE A 74 -7.02 -0.50 2.35
C ILE A 74 -7.91 -0.90 3.52
N GLU A 75 -7.95 -0.06 4.56
CA GLU A 75 -8.72 -0.31 5.77
C GLU A 75 -9.52 0.93 6.14
N GLN A 76 -10.78 0.74 6.50
CA GLN A 76 -11.57 1.82 7.10
C GLN A 76 -11.20 1.91 8.59
N GLN A 77 -10.64 3.05 9.01
CA GLN A 77 -10.17 3.26 10.38
C GLN A 77 -11.09 4.13 11.22
N GLY A 78 -12.06 4.78 10.60
CA GLY A 78 -13.02 5.64 11.27
C GLY A 78 -14.25 5.79 10.40
N ASP A 79 -15.18 6.63 10.82
CA ASP A 79 -16.44 6.81 10.08
C ASP A 79 -16.19 7.26 8.64
N SER A 80 -15.20 8.12 8.44
CA SER A 80 -14.89 8.66 7.10
C SER A 80 -13.38 8.68 6.82
N LEU A 81 -12.59 7.91 7.58
CA LEU A 81 -11.15 7.84 7.43
C LEU A 81 -10.74 6.44 6.99
N PHE A 82 -9.96 6.38 5.91
CA PHE A 82 -9.42 5.14 5.36
C PHE A 82 -7.91 5.22 5.30
N HIS A 83 -7.23 4.11 5.55
CA HIS A 83 -5.78 4.03 5.43
C HIS A 83 -5.42 3.08 4.31
N LEU A 84 -4.64 3.57 3.35
CA LEU A 84 -4.10 2.77 2.27
C LEU A 84 -2.75 2.23 2.77
N HIS A 85 -2.75 0.98 3.23
CA HIS A 85 -1.58 0.38 3.87
C HIS A 85 -0.54 -0.08 2.88
N LYS A 86 -0.97 -0.56 1.72
CA LYS A 86 -0.09 -1.13 0.70
C LYS A 86 -0.54 -0.66 -0.66
N LEU A 87 0.40 -0.18 -1.46
CA LEU A 87 0.20 0.13 -2.87
C LEU A 87 1.55 -0.03 -3.56
N TYR A 88 1.74 -1.15 -4.23
CA TYR A 88 3.03 -1.48 -4.83
C TYR A 88 2.85 -2.07 -6.21
N VAL A 89 3.78 -1.72 -7.11
CA VAL A 89 3.85 -2.25 -8.46
C VAL A 89 5.26 -2.78 -8.67
N LEU A 90 5.38 -3.97 -9.23
CA LEU A 90 6.68 -4.56 -9.53
C LEU A 90 7.50 -3.61 -10.40
N PRO A 91 8.83 -3.53 -10.21
CA PRO A 91 9.66 -2.58 -10.96
C PRO A 91 9.47 -2.65 -12.47
N ARG A 92 9.37 -3.86 -13.04
CA ARG A 92 9.23 -4.04 -14.49
C ARG A 92 7.87 -3.58 -15.04
N PHE A 93 6.90 -3.37 -14.17
CA PHE A 93 5.56 -2.88 -14.56
C PHE A 93 5.30 -1.44 -14.13
N GLN A 94 6.28 -0.77 -13.53
CA GLN A 94 6.15 0.65 -13.25
C GLN A 94 6.07 1.41 -14.56
N ARG A 95 5.35 2.53 -14.55
CA ARG A 95 5.01 3.33 -15.72
C ARG A 95 4.01 2.65 -16.67
N SER A 96 3.41 1.52 -16.27
CA SER A 96 2.36 0.87 -17.06
C SER A 96 0.99 1.54 -16.88
N GLY A 97 0.85 2.38 -15.84
CA GLY A 97 -0.43 2.93 -15.42
C GLY A 97 -1.11 2.13 -14.32
N LEU A 98 -0.51 1.01 -13.89
CA LEU A 98 -1.13 0.15 -12.87
C LEU A 98 -1.24 0.86 -11.51
N GLY A 99 -0.21 1.62 -11.11
CA GLY A 99 -0.26 2.34 -9.83
C GLY A 99 -1.45 3.29 -9.75
N ARG A 100 -1.68 4.05 -10.81
CA ARG A 100 -2.83 4.95 -10.91
C ARG A 100 -4.16 4.17 -10.89
N ALA A 101 -4.21 3.05 -11.59
CA ALA A 101 -5.40 2.21 -11.63
C ALA A 101 -5.72 1.62 -10.25
N LEU A 102 -4.69 1.17 -9.52
CA LEU A 102 -4.85 0.68 -8.16
C LEU A 102 -5.36 1.79 -7.22
N PHE A 103 -4.81 2.99 -7.35
CA PHE A 103 -5.29 4.12 -6.53
C PHE A 103 -6.76 4.43 -6.83
N LYS A 104 -7.15 4.42 -8.09
CA LYS A 104 -8.57 4.60 -8.48
C LYS A 104 -9.46 3.51 -7.89
N GLU A 105 -8.96 2.29 -7.80
CA GLU A 105 -9.70 1.20 -7.15
C GLU A 105 -9.88 1.46 -5.66
N ALA A 106 -8.87 2.00 -4.99
CA ALA A 106 -8.97 2.38 -3.58
C ALA A 106 -10.05 3.45 -3.40
N VAL A 107 -10.07 4.47 -4.24
CA VAL A 107 -11.12 5.52 -4.21
C VAL A 107 -12.50 4.91 -4.43
N ARG A 108 -12.61 3.98 -5.38
CA ARG A 108 -13.86 3.28 -5.67
C ARG A 108 -14.36 2.50 -4.46
N GLU A 109 -13.44 1.86 -3.75
CA GLU A 109 -13.78 1.11 -2.54
C GLU A 109 -14.33 2.03 -1.46
N VAL A 110 -13.73 3.21 -1.27
CA VAL A 110 -14.21 4.22 -0.33
C VAL A 110 -15.63 4.65 -0.70
N ARG A 111 -15.86 4.94 -1.98
CA ARG A 111 -17.19 5.36 -2.45
C ARG A 111 -18.24 4.28 -2.24
N ARG A 112 -17.87 2.99 -2.40
CA ARG A 112 -18.78 1.87 -2.16
C ARG A 112 -19.25 1.80 -0.71
N ARG A 113 -18.45 2.31 0.24
CA ARG A 113 -18.85 2.33 1.66
C ARG A 113 -19.91 3.38 1.97
N GLY A 114 -20.11 4.36 1.09
CA GLY A 114 -21.19 5.33 1.23
C GLY A 114 -21.01 6.32 2.38
N VAL A 115 -19.80 6.59 2.82
CA VAL A 115 -19.50 7.44 3.98
C VAL A 115 -18.87 8.77 3.57
N LEU A 116 -19.29 9.31 2.43
CA LEU A 116 -18.75 10.56 1.89
C LEU A 116 -19.28 11.78 2.64
N PRO A 117 -18.50 12.86 2.81
CA PRO A 117 -17.10 12.98 2.37
C PRO A 117 -16.17 12.11 3.21
N ALA A 118 -15.06 11.66 2.61
CA ALA A 118 -14.13 10.78 3.27
C ALA A 118 -12.69 11.16 2.91
N ARG A 119 -11.74 10.57 3.62
CA ARG A 119 -10.32 10.82 3.39
C ARG A 119 -9.57 9.50 3.32
N ILE A 120 -8.64 9.41 2.37
CA ILE A 120 -7.64 8.35 2.34
C ILE A 120 -6.33 8.94 2.84
N GLU A 121 -5.68 8.25 3.78
CA GLU A 121 -4.32 8.56 4.21
C GLU A 121 -3.40 7.39 3.91
N LEU A 122 -2.12 7.69 3.71
CA LEU A 122 -1.09 6.67 3.60
C LEU A 122 0.22 7.17 4.17
N ASN A 123 1.06 6.22 4.57
CA ASN A 123 2.43 6.48 4.98
C ASN A 123 3.36 6.29 3.80
N VAL A 124 4.29 7.20 3.60
CA VAL A 124 5.35 7.04 2.61
C VAL A 124 6.67 7.51 3.20
N ASN A 125 7.73 6.70 3.09
CA ASN A 125 9.05 7.07 3.55
C ASN A 125 9.47 8.37 2.84
N ARG A 126 10.05 9.30 3.61
CA ARG A 126 10.41 10.63 3.09
C ARG A 126 11.42 10.59 1.94
N GLU A 127 12.18 9.51 1.83
CA GLU A 127 13.17 9.31 0.77
C GLU A 127 12.66 8.45 -0.39
N ASN A 128 11.41 7.98 -0.30
CA ASN A 128 10.84 7.10 -1.32
C ASN A 128 10.46 7.90 -2.56
N ARG A 129 10.89 7.44 -3.73
CA ARG A 129 10.55 8.07 -5.02
C ARG A 129 9.06 8.09 -5.31
N ALA A 130 8.29 7.18 -4.69
CA ALA A 130 6.84 7.13 -4.84
C ALA A 130 6.15 8.40 -4.36
N LEU A 131 6.82 9.21 -3.53
CA LEU A 131 6.29 10.48 -3.06
C LEU A 131 5.83 11.37 -4.23
N GLY A 132 6.65 11.48 -5.28
CA GLY A 132 6.29 12.24 -6.47
C GLY A 132 5.07 11.67 -7.20
N PHE A 133 4.96 10.34 -7.25
CA PHE A 133 3.80 9.68 -7.82
C PHE A 133 2.52 10.05 -7.04
N TYR A 134 2.56 9.99 -5.72
CA TYR A 134 1.39 10.31 -4.90
C TYR A 134 0.98 11.77 -5.07
N GLU A 135 1.95 12.68 -5.14
CA GLU A 135 1.64 14.10 -5.38
C GLU A 135 1.00 14.32 -6.75
N ARG A 136 1.46 13.60 -7.78
CA ARG A 136 0.89 13.72 -9.13
C ARG A 136 -0.54 13.21 -9.23
N ILE A 137 -0.93 12.22 -8.43
CA ILE A 137 -2.32 11.73 -8.44
C ILE A 137 -3.24 12.56 -7.56
N GLY A 138 -2.73 13.60 -6.91
CA GLY A 138 -3.54 14.56 -6.17
C GLY A 138 -3.46 14.48 -4.66
N MET A 139 -2.58 13.64 -4.12
CA MET A 139 -2.38 13.61 -2.67
C MET A 139 -1.51 14.78 -2.23
N ARG A 140 -1.71 15.21 -0.99
CA ARG A 140 -0.89 16.25 -0.39
C ARG A 140 -0.19 15.71 0.84
N ARG A 141 0.95 16.32 1.18
CA ARG A 141 1.64 16.04 2.44
C ARG A 141 0.83 16.67 3.56
N ASP A 142 0.34 15.85 4.47
CA ASP A 142 -0.47 16.33 5.58
C ASP A 142 0.37 16.57 6.84
N ARG A 143 1.21 15.60 7.19
CA ARG A 143 2.07 15.71 8.37
C ARG A 143 3.26 14.78 8.28
N VAL A 144 4.23 15.02 9.16
CA VAL A 144 5.45 14.22 9.30
C VAL A 144 5.30 13.34 10.53
N VAL A 145 5.68 12.07 10.42
CA VAL A 145 5.66 11.14 11.55
C VAL A 145 6.97 10.36 11.64
N ASP A 146 7.38 10.07 12.87
CA ASP A 146 8.48 9.15 13.17
C ASP A 146 7.89 8.09 14.09
N ILE A 147 7.83 6.84 13.61
CA ILE A 147 7.13 5.76 14.30
C ILE A 147 8.13 4.67 14.65
N LYS A 148 8.23 4.36 15.94
CA LYS A 148 9.04 3.23 16.39
C LYS A 148 8.28 1.93 16.16
N ILE A 149 8.92 0.98 15.49
CA ILE A 149 8.26 -0.28 15.10
C ILE A 149 8.86 -1.50 15.81
N GLY A 150 9.82 -1.29 16.72
CA GLY A 150 10.46 -2.38 17.46
C GLY A 150 11.87 -2.66 16.97
N GLU A 151 12.64 -3.40 17.78
CA GLU A 151 14.02 -3.81 17.46
C GLU A 151 14.95 -2.63 17.14
N GLY A 152 14.63 -1.43 17.65
CA GLY A 152 15.40 -0.22 17.38
C GLY A 152 15.13 0.42 16.03
N PHE A 153 14.20 -0.13 15.26
CA PHE A 153 13.85 0.42 13.94
C PHE A 153 12.73 1.43 14.06
N GLU A 154 12.68 2.37 13.08
CA GLU A 154 11.58 3.33 13.00
C GLU A 154 11.24 3.64 11.55
N LEU A 155 10.01 4.14 11.35
CA LEU A 155 9.55 4.67 10.08
C LEU A 155 9.63 6.18 10.12
N ASN A 156 10.28 6.78 9.13
CA ASN A 156 10.41 8.23 8.98
C ASN A 156 9.58 8.64 7.76
N ASP A 157 8.31 8.92 7.99
CA ASP A 157 7.33 9.03 6.93
C ASP A 157 6.70 10.41 6.85
N TYR A 158 6.15 10.71 5.66
CA TYR A 158 5.02 11.65 5.52
C TYR A 158 3.73 10.86 5.60
N ILE A 159 2.70 11.44 6.20
CA ILE A 159 1.33 11.01 5.99
C ILE A 159 0.79 11.84 4.83
N MET A 160 0.42 11.17 3.75
CA MET A 160 -0.22 11.80 2.59
C MET A 160 -1.72 11.68 2.73
N ALA A 161 -2.45 12.67 2.25
CA ALA A 161 -3.90 12.69 2.34
C ALA A 161 -4.57 13.01 1.01
N TYR A 162 -5.73 12.39 0.79
CA TYR A 162 -6.56 12.60 -0.39
C TYR A 162 -8.02 12.69 0.05
N ASP A 163 -8.68 13.81 -0.23
CA ASP A 163 -10.07 14.02 0.17
C ASP A 163 -11.00 13.60 -0.96
N ILE A 164 -12.08 12.92 -0.59
CA ILE A 164 -13.09 12.41 -1.51
C ILE A 164 -14.44 13.01 -1.11
N ASP A 165 -15.05 13.77 -2.00
CA ASP A 165 -16.35 14.39 -1.81
C ASP A 165 -17.50 13.50 -2.24
#